data_31712c41e88e8ca8d2174c45e3a7373f
#
_entry.id   31712c41e88e8ca8d2174c45e3a7373f
#
_cell.length_a   1.000
_cell.length_b   1.000
_cell.length_c   1.000
_cell.angle_alpha   90.00
_cell.angle_beta   90.00
_cell.angle_gamma   90.00
#
_symmetry.space_group_name_H-M   'P 1'
#
loop_
_entity.id
_entity.type
_entity.pdbx_description
1 polymer ?
#
loop_
_entity_poly.entity_id
_entity_poly.type
_entity_poly.pdbx_seq_one_letter_code
_entity_poly.pdbx_strand_id
1 'polypeptide(L)'
;MQATPPLSFLWHDYETFGANPRRDRPAQFAAIRTDADLNETGEPLMLYCRPAADALPEPESCLITGITPQLCAQRGLPESEFAARVNAALAEPGTVGVGYNSIRFDDEVTRHLLWRNLLDPYAREWQNGNGRWDLLDVARCAHALRPEGVQWPTGEDGLPSFKLEHLAAANGLAHEAAHDALSDVRATIALARLIRQSQPRLFDFCLALRSKERVAQELSLIHISEPTRLLSIS
;
A
#
# COMPACT_ATOMS: atom_id res chain seq x y z
N MET A 1 19.65 -5.61 25.05
CA MET A 1 19.29 -5.05 23.73
C MET A 1 18.39 -6.07 23.05
N GLN A 2 17.14 -5.75 22.80
CA GLN A 2 16.27 -6.60 21.97
C GLN A 2 16.80 -6.54 20.54
N ALA A 3 16.96 -7.69 19.88
CA ALA A 3 17.34 -7.75 18.49
C ALA A 3 16.28 -7.02 17.65
N THR A 4 16.72 -6.19 16.69
CA THR A 4 15.79 -5.58 15.74
C THR A 4 15.06 -6.71 14.98
N PRO A 5 13.72 -6.71 14.94
CA PRO A 5 13.00 -7.74 14.23
C PRO A 5 13.37 -7.73 12.74
N PRO A 6 13.36 -8.88 12.06
CA PRO A 6 13.63 -8.93 10.63
C PRO A 6 12.56 -8.13 9.88
N LEU A 7 12.98 -7.42 8.82
CA LEU A 7 12.07 -6.68 7.95
C LEU A 7 11.16 -7.64 7.20
N SER A 8 9.86 -7.42 7.29
CA SER A 8 8.86 -8.09 6.45
C SER A 8 7.91 -7.08 5.84
N PHE A 9 7.35 -7.41 4.68
CA PHE A 9 6.32 -6.60 4.05
C PHE A 9 4.97 -7.28 4.23
N LEU A 10 3.94 -6.51 4.57
CA LEU A 10 2.55 -6.93 4.49
C LEU A 10 1.89 -6.13 3.36
N TRP A 11 1.79 -6.76 2.19
CA TRP A 11 1.12 -6.22 1.02
C TRP A 11 -0.37 -6.34 1.24
N HIS A 12 -1.12 -5.26 1.12
CA HIS A 12 -2.55 -5.27 1.44
C HIS A 12 -3.34 -4.36 0.53
N ASP A 13 -4.61 -4.66 0.45
CA ASP A 13 -5.61 -3.88 -0.27
C ASP A 13 -6.98 -4.02 0.40
N TYR A 14 -7.82 -3.00 0.25
CA TYR A 14 -9.19 -2.98 0.74
C TYR A 14 -10.18 -2.83 -0.39
N GLU A 15 -11.25 -3.63 -0.33
CA GLU A 15 -12.50 -3.27 -0.97
C GLU A 15 -13.44 -2.64 0.04
N THR A 16 -14.11 -1.55 -0.35
CA THR A 16 -14.95 -0.76 0.55
C THR A 16 -16.35 -0.58 -0.01
N PHE A 17 -17.31 -0.32 0.86
CA PHE A 17 -18.69 -0.02 0.50
C PHE A 17 -18.93 1.43 0.04
N GLY A 18 -17.88 2.15 -0.35
CA GLY A 18 -17.91 3.50 -0.88
C GLY A 18 -16.51 4.11 -0.97
N ALA A 19 -16.38 5.24 -1.66
CA ALA A 19 -15.09 5.84 -1.98
C ALA A 19 -14.54 6.78 -0.89
N ASN A 20 -15.29 7.04 0.18
CA ASN A 20 -14.85 7.93 1.24
C ASN A 20 -14.33 7.16 2.45
N PRO A 21 -13.01 7.09 2.68
CA PRO A 21 -12.41 6.27 3.75
C PRO A 21 -12.82 6.71 5.17
N ARG A 22 -13.31 7.94 5.34
CA ARG A 22 -13.78 8.46 6.64
C ARG A 22 -15.16 7.98 7.00
N ARG A 23 -16.04 7.85 6.01
CA ARG A 23 -17.44 7.53 6.18
C ARG A 23 -17.74 6.07 5.89
N ASP A 24 -17.18 5.59 4.77
CA ASP A 24 -17.58 4.31 4.22
C ASP A 24 -16.86 3.17 4.95
N ARG A 25 -17.49 2.02 4.97
CA ARG A 25 -17.02 0.87 5.73
C ARG A 25 -16.25 -0.09 4.83
N PRO A 26 -15.26 -0.81 5.36
CA PRO A 26 -14.60 -1.86 4.60
C PRO A 26 -15.58 -3.00 4.31
N ALA A 27 -15.44 -3.59 3.12
CA ALA A 27 -16.14 -4.81 2.72
C ALA A 27 -15.21 -6.02 2.79
N GLN A 28 -13.98 -5.86 2.29
CA GLN A 28 -12.95 -6.90 2.26
C GLN A 28 -11.58 -6.30 2.60
N PHE A 29 -10.73 -7.12 3.18
CA PHE A 29 -9.30 -6.88 3.33
C PHE A 29 -8.56 -8.11 2.85
N ALA A 30 -7.61 -7.93 1.94
CA ALA A 30 -6.70 -8.98 1.54
C ALA A 30 -5.26 -8.59 1.87
N ALA A 31 -4.45 -9.54 2.29
CA ALA A 31 -3.03 -9.30 2.53
C ALA A 31 -2.18 -10.54 2.26
N ILE A 32 -0.95 -10.31 1.79
CA ILE A 32 0.09 -11.31 1.62
C ILE A 32 1.34 -10.79 2.33
N ARG A 33 1.95 -11.66 3.16
CA ARG A 33 3.22 -11.34 3.79
C ARG A 33 4.38 -11.84 2.93
N THR A 34 5.41 -11.02 2.80
CA THR A 34 6.68 -11.43 2.18
C THR A 34 7.86 -11.13 3.10
N ASP A 35 8.95 -11.85 2.87
CA ASP A 35 10.25 -11.49 3.42
C ASP A 35 10.84 -10.24 2.73
N ALA A 36 12.06 -9.86 3.14
CA ALA A 36 12.76 -8.72 2.55
C ALA A 36 13.12 -8.93 1.07
N ASP A 37 13.15 -10.17 0.60
CA ASP A 37 13.44 -10.54 -0.79
C ASP A 37 12.17 -10.68 -1.65
N LEU A 38 11.03 -10.30 -1.10
CA LEU A 38 9.71 -10.35 -1.73
C LEU A 38 9.21 -11.79 -1.99
N ASN A 39 9.72 -12.79 -1.26
CA ASN A 39 9.18 -14.14 -1.28
C ASN A 39 7.99 -14.22 -0.33
N GLU A 40 6.88 -14.80 -0.78
CA GLU A 40 5.70 -14.98 0.04
C GLU A 40 5.99 -15.90 1.24
N THR A 41 5.51 -15.48 2.42
CA THR A 41 5.68 -16.22 3.67
C THR A 41 4.32 -16.44 4.32
N GLY A 42 3.92 -17.71 4.46
CA GLY A 42 2.61 -18.08 5.01
C GLY A 42 1.46 -17.98 4.00
N GLU A 43 0.26 -18.22 4.51
CA GLU A 43 -0.97 -18.18 3.69
C GLU A 43 -1.48 -16.75 3.53
N PRO A 44 -2.08 -16.41 2.39
CA PRO A 44 -2.77 -15.15 2.21
C PRO A 44 -3.89 -14.95 3.23
N LEU A 45 -3.98 -13.75 3.77
CA LEU A 45 -5.08 -13.35 4.65
C LEU A 45 -6.17 -12.72 3.81
N MET A 46 -7.40 -13.24 3.92
CA MET A 46 -8.58 -12.66 3.30
C MET A 46 -9.71 -12.60 4.33
N LEU A 47 -10.21 -11.39 4.58
CA LEU A 47 -11.26 -11.13 5.56
C LEU A 47 -12.39 -10.35 4.91
N TYR A 48 -13.63 -10.74 5.19
CA TYR A 48 -14.81 -9.93 4.89
C TYR A 48 -15.28 -9.23 6.17
N CYS A 49 -15.74 -7.99 6.02
CA CYS A 49 -16.32 -7.21 7.10
C CYS A 49 -17.84 -7.24 6.99
N ARG A 50 -18.53 -7.61 8.07
CA ARG A 50 -20.00 -7.56 8.10
C ARG A 50 -20.47 -6.11 8.04
N PRO A 51 -21.43 -5.76 7.18
CA PRO A 51 -21.98 -4.40 7.14
C PRO A 51 -22.55 -4.01 8.49
N ALA A 52 -22.23 -2.79 8.94
CA ALA A 52 -22.81 -2.23 10.15
C ALA A 52 -24.29 -1.82 9.88
N ALA A 53 -25.15 -2.00 10.90
CA ALA A 53 -26.56 -1.70 10.75
C ALA A 53 -26.88 -0.20 10.52
N ASP A 54 -25.93 0.66 10.85
CA ASP A 54 -26.01 2.12 10.71
C ASP A 54 -25.32 2.66 9.44
N ALA A 55 -24.81 1.77 8.58
CA ALA A 55 -24.11 2.14 7.35
C ALA A 55 -24.83 1.54 6.13
N LEU A 56 -25.10 2.39 5.16
CA LEU A 56 -25.68 1.98 3.88
C LEU A 56 -24.57 1.87 2.83
N PRO A 57 -24.31 0.67 2.30
CA PRO A 57 -23.37 0.46 1.21
C PRO A 57 -23.78 1.22 -0.05
N GLU A 58 -22.78 1.79 -0.75
CA GLU A 58 -23.02 2.43 -2.04
C GLU A 58 -23.20 1.35 -3.13
N PRO A 59 -24.33 1.36 -3.87
CA PRO A 59 -24.59 0.34 -4.90
C PRO A 59 -23.52 0.30 -5.99
N GLU A 60 -22.95 1.44 -6.36
CA GLU A 60 -21.92 1.55 -7.36
C GLU A 60 -20.64 0.80 -6.94
N SER A 61 -20.22 0.96 -5.68
CA SER A 61 -19.08 0.21 -5.13
C SER A 61 -19.32 -1.30 -5.16
N CYS A 62 -20.53 -1.74 -4.81
CA CYS A 62 -20.88 -3.17 -4.90
C CYS A 62 -20.86 -3.71 -6.34
N LEU A 63 -21.22 -2.90 -7.33
CA LEU A 63 -21.17 -3.28 -8.74
C LEU A 63 -19.73 -3.36 -9.28
N ILE A 64 -18.86 -2.45 -8.85
CA ILE A 64 -17.46 -2.40 -9.25
C ILE A 64 -16.68 -3.57 -8.64
N THR A 65 -16.81 -3.79 -7.34
CA THR A 65 -16.05 -4.83 -6.62
C THR A 65 -16.66 -6.22 -6.72
N GLY A 66 -17.95 -6.33 -7.11
CA GLY A 66 -18.71 -7.57 -7.05
C GLY A 66 -19.03 -8.04 -5.62
N ILE A 67 -18.65 -7.28 -4.59
CA ILE A 67 -18.86 -7.65 -3.19
C ILE A 67 -20.19 -7.05 -2.71
N THR A 68 -21.14 -7.93 -2.44
CA THR A 68 -22.47 -7.51 -1.97
C THR A 68 -22.55 -7.46 -0.45
N PRO A 69 -23.42 -6.60 0.12
CA PRO A 69 -23.70 -6.60 1.56
C PRO A 69 -24.18 -7.96 2.08
N GLN A 70 -24.92 -8.74 1.27
CA GLN A 70 -25.39 -10.07 1.60
C GLN A 70 -24.23 -11.07 1.75
N LEU A 71 -23.26 -11.01 0.83
CA LEU A 71 -22.04 -11.81 0.92
C LEU A 71 -21.28 -11.51 2.22
N CYS A 72 -21.09 -10.22 2.51
CA CYS A 72 -20.42 -9.78 3.72
C CYS A 72 -21.23 -10.09 5.00
N ALA A 73 -22.55 -10.06 4.96
CA ALA A 73 -23.40 -10.50 6.07
C ALA A 73 -23.24 -12.00 6.37
N GLN A 74 -23.07 -12.80 5.32
CA GLN A 74 -22.92 -14.26 5.44
C GLN A 74 -21.52 -14.70 5.87
N ARG A 75 -20.48 -14.08 5.31
CA ARG A 75 -19.07 -14.50 5.48
C ARG A 75 -18.25 -13.57 6.36
N GLY A 76 -18.74 -12.36 6.60
CA GLY A 76 -18.00 -11.29 7.26
C GLY A 76 -17.98 -11.42 8.78
N LEU A 77 -16.87 -10.98 9.33
CA LEU A 77 -16.67 -10.81 10.76
C LEU A 77 -17.38 -9.53 11.25
N PRO A 78 -17.79 -9.46 12.51
CA PRO A 78 -18.14 -8.18 13.12
C PRO A 78 -16.99 -7.16 12.92
N GLU A 79 -17.31 -5.86 12.70
CA GLU A 79 -16.28 -4.85 12.42
C GLU A 79 -15.18 -4.81 13.50
N SER A 80 -15.51 -5.00 14.75
CA SER A 80 -14.54 -5.02 15.86
C SER A 80 -13.54 -6.17 15.76
N GLU A 81 -14.00 -7.37 15.39
CA GLU A 81 -13.13 -8.53 15.18
C GLU A 81 -12.30 -8.36 13.90
N PHE A 82 -12.92 -7.87 12.83
CA PHE A 82 -12.23 -7.54 11.59
C PHE A 82 -11.10 -6.54 11.84
N ALA A 83 -11.39 -5.43 12.55
CA ALA A 83 -10.41 -4.42 12.92
C ALA A 83 -9.26 -4.98 13.77
N ALA A 84 -9.58 -5.85 14.74
CA ALA A 84 -8.57 -6.50 15.58
C ALA A 84 -7.64 -7.41 14.77
N ARG A 85 -8.16 -8.20 13.82
CA ARG A 85 -7.34 -9.06 12.95
C ARG A 85 -6.47 -8.26 11.98
N VAL A 86 -7.01 -7.22 11.35
CA VAL A 86 -6.26 -6.32 10.48
C VAL A 86 -5.13 -5.65 11.28
N ASN A 87 -5.45 -5.12 12.46
CA ASN A 87 -4.44 -4.49 13.31
C ASN A 87 -3.36 -5.48 13.75
N ALA A 88 -3.71 -6.70 14.12
CA ALA A 88 -2.75 -7.73 14.51
C ALA A 88 -1.75 -8.04 13.38
N ALA A 89 -2.25 -8.16 12.13
CA ALA A 89 -1.39 -8.41 10.97
C ALA A 89 -0.45 -7.24 10.65
N LEU A 90 -0.94 -5.98 10.74
CA LEU A 90 -0.15 -4.78 10.46
C LEU A 90 0.79 -4.39 11.60
N ALA A 91 0.45 -4.71 12.85
CA ALA A 91 1.22 -4.35 14.04
C ALA A 91 2.30 -5.37 14.43
N GLU A 92 2.42 -6.49 13.72
CA GLU A 92 3.49 -7.45 13.94
C GLU A 92 4.86 -6.77 13.82
N PRO A 93 5.81 -6.99 14.77
CA PRO A 93 7.08 -6.28 14.80
C PRO A 93 7.90 -6.44 13.51
N GLY A 94 8.47 -5.34 13.00
CA GLY A 94 9.25 -5.31 11.76
C GLY A 94 8.41 -5.30 10.48
N THR A 95 7.10 -5.11 10.58
CA THR A 95 6.20 -5.06 9.43
C THR A 95 6.21 -3.70 8.75
N VAL A 96 6.41 -3.69 7.43
CA VAL A 96 6.11 -2.55 6.57
C VAL A 96 4.80 -2.85 5.84
N GLY A 97 3.75 -2.09 6.14
CA GLY A 97 2.50 -2.14 5.39
C GLY A 97 2.70 -1.51 4.01
N VAL A 98 2.37 -2.25 2.95
CA VAL A 98 2.56 -1.82 1.57
C VAL A 98 1.27 -2.02 0.79
N GLY A 99 0.90 -1.04 -0.01
CA GLY A 99 -0.18 -1.16 -0.97
C GLY A 99 0.09 -0.35 -2.24
N TYR A 100 -0.90 -0.25 -3.09
CA TYR A 100 -0.86 0.56 -4.29
C TYR A 100 -1.80 1.75 -4.15
N ASN A 101 -1.29 2.97 -4.09
CA ASN A 101 -2.01 4.19 -3.70
C ASN A 101 -2.53 4.15 -2.25
N SER A 102 -1.94 3.30 -1.42
CA SER A 102 -2.42 2.99 -0.08
C SER A 102 -2.31 4.15 0.91
N ILE A 103 -1.31 5.01 0.78
CA ILE A 103 -1.16 6.20 1.66
C ILE A 103 -2.37 7.13 1.56
N ARG A 104 -3.00 7.21 0.38
CA ARG A 104 -4.14 8.10 0.13
C ARG A 104 -5.49 7.46 0.38
N PHE A 105 -5.56 6.11 0.40
CA PHE A 105 -6.82 5.40 0.56
C PHE A 105 -6.78 4.35 1.66
N ASP A 106 -6.08 3.24 1.50
CA ASP A 106 -6.09 2.09 2.43
C ASP A 106 -5.62 2.45 3.85
N ASP A 107 -4.59 3.29 3.95
CA ASP A 107 -4.10 3.77 5.24
C ASP A 107 -5.15 4.63 5.95
N GLU A 108 -5.91 5.44 5.21
CA GLU A 108 -6.99 6.23 5.77
C GLU A 108 -8.18 5.33 6.17
N VAL A 109 -8.53 4.33 5.35
CA VAL A 109 -9.52 3.30 5.72
C VAL A 109 -9.11 2.62 7.02
N THR A 110 -7.85 2.17 7.10
CA THR A 110 -7.31 1.51 8.30
C THR A 110 -7.37 2.41 9.53
N ARG A 111 -6.94 3.68 9.41
CA ARG A 111 -6.96 4.65 10.51
C ARG A 111 -8.37 4.85 11.05
N HIS A 112 -9.34 5.07 10.17
CA HIS A 112 -10.72 5.28 10.56
C HIS A 112 -11.37 4.00 11.11
N LEU A 113 -11.03 2.84 10.56
CA LEU A 113 -11.43 1.54 11.08
C LEU A 113 -10.93 1.34 12.52
N LEU A 114 -9.64 1.53 12.75
CA LEU A 114 -9.02 1.34 14.07
C LEU A 114 -9.58 2.35 15.08
N TRP A 115 -9.68 3.63 14.70
CA TRP A 115 -10.23 4.68 15.57
C TRP A 115 -11.67 4.38 16.02
N ARG A 116 -12.54 3.95 15.11
CA ARG A 116 -13.92 3.59 15.46
C ARG A 116 -14.02 2.41 16.41
N ASN A 117 -13.05 1.51 16.36
CA ASN A 117 -12.99 0.32 17.20
C ASN A 117 -12.08 0.51 18.43
N LEU A 118 -11.76 1.76 18.81
CA LEU A 118 -10.98 2.12 19.98
C LEU A 118 -9.57 1.52 20.01
N LEU A 119 -8.99 1.27 18.85
CA LEU A 119 -7.61 0.87 18.65
C LEU A 119 -6.78 2.08 18.22
N ASP A 120 -5.46 2.07 18.54
CA ASP A 120 -4.57 3.16 18.13
C ASP A 120 -4.44 3.18 16.61
N PRO A 121 -4.85 4.26 15.90
CA PRO A 121 -4.87 4.31 14.45
C PRO A 121 -3.48 4.47 13.82
N TYR A 122 -2.46 4.84 14.59
CA TYR A 122 -1.13 5.18 14.08
C TYR A 122 -0.02 4.26 14.55
N ALA A 123 -0.20 3.53 15.66
CA ALA A 123 0.84 2.71 16.29
C ALA A 123 1.52 1.74 15.30
N ARG A 124 0.73 1.11 14.42
CA ARG A 124 1.21 0.18 13.38
C ARG A 124 2.17 0.81 12.36
N GLU A 125 2.21 2.14 12.27
CA GLU A 125 2.99 2.86 11.25
C GLU A 125 4.43 3.16 11.71
N TRP A 126 4.73 3.00 13.02
CA TRP A 126 6.02 3.41 13.57
C TRP A 126 6.51 2.59 14.77
N GLN A 127 5.62 1.95 15.54
CA GLN A 127 6.04 1.16 16.69
C GLN A 127 6.75 -0.13 16.25
N ASN A 128 7.60 -0.68 17.11
CA ASN A 128 8.26 -1.97 16.94
C ASN A 128 9.05 -2.14 15.63
N GLY A 129 9.58 -1.06 15.07
CA GLY A 129 10.29 -1.08 13.79
C GLY A 129 9.38 -1.15 12.57
N ASN A 130 8.08 -0.96 12.77
CA ASN A 130 7.09 -0.96 11.69
C ASN A 130 7.18 0.31 10.83
N GLY A 131 6.54 0.24 9.68
CA GLY A 131 6.46 1.35 8.74
C GLY A 131 5.32 1.18 7.76
N ARG A 132 5.22 2.14 6.85
CA ARG A 132 4.32 2.07 5.70
C ARG A 132 5.04 2.52 4.44
N TRP A 133 4.59 2.03 3.30
CA TRP A 133 5.19 2.33 2.02
C TRP A 133 4.14 2.23 0.90
N ASP A 134 4.27 3.02 -0.15
CA ASP A 134 3.32 3.05 -1.25
C ASP A 134 4.04 2.77 -2.57
N LEU A 135 3.67 1.69 -3.24
CA LEU A 135 4.31 1.29 -4.47
C LEU A 135 3.98 2.20 -5.66
N LEU A 136 2.84 2.91 -5.63
CA LEU A 136 2.50 3.88 -6.68
C LEU A 136 3.54 5.01 -6.75
N ASP A 137 3.97 5.52 -5.60
CA ASP A 137 4.95 6.60 -5.56
C ASP A 137 6.35 6.08 -6.00
N VAL A 138 6.67 4.81 -5.71
CA VAL A 138 7.89 4.14 -6.23
C VAL A 138 7.82 3.99 -7.75
N ALA A 139 6.68 3.55 -8.30
CA ALA A 139 6.48 3.44 -9.75
C ALA A 139 6.63 4.78 -10.46
N ARG A 140 6.04 5.85 -9.90
CA ARG A 140 6.22 7.22 -10.41
C ARG A 140 7.67 7.69 -10.37
N CYS A 141 8.37 7.40 -9.27
CA CYS A 141 9.79 7.71 -9.13
C CYS A 141 10.65 6.93 -10.14
N ALA A 142 10.36 5.64 -10.34
CA ALA A 142 11.06 4.80 -11.32
C ALA A 142 10.83 5.33 -12.75
N HIS A 143 9.60 5.64 -13.12
CA HIS A 143 9.30 6.23 -14.42
C HIS A 143 10.04 7.55 -14.65
N ALA A 144 10.08 8.43 -13.66
CA ALA A 144 10.68 9.76 -13.80
C ALA A 144 12.22 9.73 -13.85
N LEU A 145 12.86 8.82 -13.12
CA LEU A 145 14.32 8.85 -12.92
C LEU A 145 15.05 7.69 -13.61
N ARG A 146 14.42 6.54 -13.77
CA ARG A 146 15.02 5.29 -14.27
C ARG A 146 13.94 4.42 -14.94
N PRO A 147 13.42 4.85 -16.12
CA PRO A 147 12.29 4.16 -16.76
C PRO A 147 12.63 2.81 -17.38
N GLU A 148 13.92 2.49 -17.54
CA GLU A 148 14.38 1.31 -18.27
C GLU A 148 14.00 0.01 -17.51
N GLY A 149 13.58 -1.00 -18.29
CA GLY A 149 13.25 -2.32 -17.79
C GLY A 149 11.79 -2.51 -17.36
N VAL A 150 10.99 -1.43 -17.38
CA VAL A 150 9.55 -1.47 -17.14
C VAL A 150 8.83 -0.87 -18.36
N GLN A 151 7.75 -1.51 -18.79
CA GLN A 151 6.88 -0.96 -19.83
C GLN A 151 5.87 -0.01 -19.21
N TRP A 152 5.90 1.25 -19.66
CA TRP A 152 5.03 2.30 -19.13
C TRP A 152 3.87 2.55 -20.11
N PRO A 153 2.64 2.14 -19.76
CA PRO A 153 1.49 2.35 -20.63
C PRO A 153 1.11 3.82 -20.71
N THR A 154 0.53 4.20 -21.84
CA THR A 154 -0.02 5.53 -22.07
C THR A 154 -1.54 5.47 -21.93
N GLY A 155 -2.10 6.41 -21.19
CA GLY A 155 -3.54 6.59 -21.06
C GLY A 155 -4.18 7.20 -22.32
N GLU A 156 -5.51 7.30 -22.31
CA GLU A 156 -6.28 7.91 -23.42
C GLU A 156 -5.95 9.40 -23.60
N ASP A 157 -5.48 10.05 -22.57
CA ASP A 157 -5.02 11.46 -22.57
C ASP A 157 -3.60 11.66 -23.12
N GLY A 158 -2.93 10.58 -23.55
CA GLY A 158 -1.57 10.61 -24.04
C GLY A 158 -0.49 10.73 -22.95
N LEU A 159 -0.88 10.69 -21.66
CA LEU A 159 0.04 10.73 -20.53
C LEU A 159 0.34 9.31 -20.01
N PRO A 160 1.47 9.10 -19.30
CA PRO A 160 1.76 7.83 -18.67
C PRO A 160 0.66 7.42 -17.68
N SER A 161 0.14 6.22 -17.84
CA SER A 161 -0.84 5.67 -16.92
C SER A 161 -0.16 4.89 -15.80
N PHE A 162 -0.47 5.27 -14.56
CA PHE A 162 -0.01 4.57 -13.35
C PHE A 162 -1.11 3.74 -12.70
N LYS A 163 -2.18 3.41 -13.42
CA LYS A 163 -3.16 2.44 -12.93
C LYS A 163 -2.53 1.06 -12.87
N LEU A 164 -2.76 0.34 -11.75
CA LEU A 164 -2.17 -0.98 -11.52
C LEU A 164 -2.52 -1.96 -12.64
N GLU A 165 -3.78 -1.99 -13.07
CA GLU A 165 -4.27 -2.81 -14.17
C GLU A 165 -3.55 -2.55 -15.49
N HIS A 166 -3.29 -1.26 -15.81
CA HIS A 166 -2.58 -0.89 -17.04
C HIS A 166 -1.09 -1.28 -16.98
N LEU A 167 -0.44 -1.06 -15.82
CA LEU A 167 0.95 -1.45 -15.61
C LEU A 167 1.11 -2.97 -15.61
N ALA A 168 0.21 -3.70 -14.98
CA ALA A 168 0.22 -5.16 -14.98
C ALA A 168 0.07 -5.70 -16.42
N ALA A 169 -0.90 -5.23 -17.17
CA ALA A 169 -1.14 -5.64 -18.55
C ALA A 169 0.06 -5.33 -19.46
N ALA A 170 0.62 -4.11 -19.39
CA ALA A 170 1.75 -3.69 -20.21
C ALA A 170 3.03 -4.52 -19.96
N ASN A 171 3.19 -5.05 -18.74
CA ASN A 171 4.37 -5.82 -18.33
C ASN A 171 4.11 -7.34 -18.29
N GLY A 172 2.96 -7.82 -18.73
CA GLY A 172 2.63 -9.25 -18.72
C GLY A 172 2.55 -9.85 -17.30
N LEU A 173 2.22 -9.04 -16.30
CA LEU A 173 2.03 -9.50 -14.94
C LEU A 173 0.64 -10.10 -14.76
N ALA A 174 0.54 -11.20 -14.00
CA ALA A 174 -0.76 -11.82 -13.73
C ALA A 174 -1.65 -10.86 -12.92
N HIS A 175 -2.80 -10.54 -13.47
CA HIS A 175 -3.84 -9.73 -12.85
C HIS A 175 -5.18 -10.26 -13.35
N GLU A 176 -5.62 -11.40 -12.78
CA GLU A 176 -6.72 -12.20 -13.32
C GLU A 176 -8.10 -11.56 -13.11
N ALA A 177 -8.25 -10.74 -12.08
CA ALA A 177 -9.50 -10.03 -11.77
C ALA A 177 -9.19 -8.69 -11.12
N ALA A 178 -9.34 -7.60 -11.88
CA ALA A 178 -9.31 -6.25 -11.30
C ALA A 178 -10.45 -6.09 -10.29
N HIS A 179 -10.20 -5.38 -9.19
CA HIS A 179 -11.12 -5.21 -8.07
C HIS A 179 -11.45 -6.49 -7.27
N ASP A 180 -10.57 -7.49 -7.33
CA ASP A 180 -10.46 -8.51 -6.29
C ASP A 180 -9.22 -8.20 -5.48
N ALA A 181 -9.38 -7.82 -4.22
CA ALA A 181 -8.29 -7.32 -3.38
C ALA A 181 -7.07 -8.25 -3.35
N LEU A 182 -7.26 -9.58 -3.40
CA LEU A 182 -6.13 -10.52 -3.41
C LEU A 182 -5.39 -10.52 -4.77
N SER A 183 -6.11 -10.34 -5.88
CA SER A 183 -5.53 -10.18 -7.21
C SER A 183 -4.71 -8.90 -7.30
N ASP A 184 -5.22 -7.80 -6.74
CA ASP A 184 -4.54 -6.50 -6.72
C ASP A 184 -3.28 -6.54 -5.83
N VAL A 185 -3.32 -7.22 -4.68
CA VAL A 185 -2.14 -7.48 -3.86
C VAL A 185 -1.07 -8.26 -4.63
N ARG A 186 -1.44 -9.33 -5.34
CA ARG A 186 -0.48 -10.12 -6.15
C ARG A 186 0.13 -9.32 -7.29
N ALA A 187 -0.68 -8.53 -8.00
CA ALA A 187 -0.21 -7.64 -9.05
C ALA A 187 0.75 -6.59 -8.50
N THR A 188 0.47 -6.04 -7.31
CA THR A 188 1.34 -5.09 -6.61
C THR A 188 2.69 -5.73 -6.27
N ILE A 189 2.72 -6.95 -5.72
CA ILE A 189 3.96 -7.69 -5.44
C ILE A 189 4.74 -7.97 -6.73
N ALA A 190 4.06 -8.39 -7.79
CA ALA A 190 4.70 -8.68 -9.09
C ALA A 190 5.34 -7.41 -9.69
N LEU A 191 4.65 -6.26 -9.62
CA LEU A 191 5.20 -4.98 -10.05
C LEU A 191 6.40 -4.56 -9.20
N ALA A 192 6.34 -4.75 -7.89
CA ALA A 192 7.47 -4.46 -6.99
C ALA A 192 8.71 -5.31 -7.34
N ARG A 193 8.52 -6.60 -7.61
CA ARG A 193 9.59 -7.50 -8.08
C ARG A 193 10.20 -7.02 -9.39
N LEU A 194 9.37 -6.63 -10.36
CA LEU A 194 9.81 -6.10 -11.64
C LEU A 194 10.64 -4.82 -11.48
N ILE A 195 10.15 -3.86 -10.70
CA ILE A 195 10.88 -2.60 -10.45
C ILE A 195 12.21 -2.90 -9.73
N ARG A 196 12.21 -3.78 -8.72
CA ARG A 196 13.43 -4.15 -8.00
C ARG A 196 14.44 -4.85 -8.89
N GLN A 197 14.01 -5.75 -9.78
CA GLN A 197 14.90 -6.42 -10.74
C GLN A 197 15.49 -5.45 -11.75
N SER A 198 14.69 -4.54 -12.27
CA SER A 198 15.11 -3.55 -13.27
C SER A 198 15.98 -2.46 -12.67
N GLN A 199 15.65 -1.96 -11.49
CA GLN A 199 16.25 -0.79 -10.85
C GLN A 199 16.51 -1.00 -9.33
N PRO A 200 17.38 -1.97 -8.95
CA PRO A 200 17.55 -2.37 -7.55
C PRO A 200 17.98 -1.22 -6.64
N ARG A 201 18.92 -0.38 -7.11
CA ARG A 201 19.41 0.76 -6.30
C ARG A 201 18.32 1.81 -6.06
N LEU A 202 17.47 2.06 -7.05
CA LEU A 202 16.35 3.00 -6.90
C LEU A 202 15.30 2.44 -5.95
N PHE A 203 14.98 1.15 -6.06
CA PHE A 203 14.05 0.48 -5.18
C PHE A 203 14.50 0.57 -3.72
N ASP A 204 15.76 0.24 -3.44
CA ASP A 204 16.34 0.30 -2.09
C ASP A 204 16.41 1.74 -1.56
N PHE A 205 16.71 2.72 -2.41
CA PHE A 205 16.68 4.12 -2.06
C PHE A 205 15.27 4.57 -1.68
N CYS A 206 14.26 4.28 -2.50
CA CYS A 206 12.87 4.62 -2.20
C CYS A 206 12.39 3.91 -0.92
N LEU A 207 12.80 2.67 -0.69
CA LEU A 207 12.48 1.95 0.53
C LEU A 207 13.11 2.59 1.77
N ALA A 208 14.36 3.07 1.66
CA ALA A 208 15.04 3.77 2.75
C ALA A 208 14.36 5.10 3.12
N LEU A 209 13.76 5.79 2.15
CA LEU A 209 13.04 7.07 2.37
C LEU A 209 11.74 6.93 3.18
N ARG A 210 11.30 5.72 3.55
CA ARG A 210 10.24 5.56 4.54
C ARG A 210 10.65 6.04 5.95
N SER A 211 11.95 6.11 6.23
CA SER A 211 12.49 6.65 7.48
C SER A 211 12.60 8.18 7.42
N LYS A 212 12.07 8.84 8.45
CA LYS A 212 12.17 10.30 8.61
C LYS A 212 13.63 10.76 8.73
N GLU A 213 14.45 9.95 9.40
CA GLU A 213 15.90 10.22 9.57
C GLU A 213 16.60 10.20 8.21
N ARG A 214 16.25 9.22 7.35
CA ARG A 214 16.83 9.14 6.01
C ARG A 214 16.40 10.32 5.14
N VAL A 215 15.12 10.70 5.18
CA VAL A 215 14.62 11.89 4.48
C VAL A 215 15.34 13.16 4.96
N ALA A 216 15.51 13.32 6.28
CA ALA A 216 16.23 14.46 6.84
C ALA A 216 17.69 14.52 6.37
N GLN A 217 18.37 13.37 6.26
CA GLN A 217 19.74 13.29 5.72
C GLN A 217 19.79 13.73 4.26
N GLU A 218 18.89 13.24 3.41
CA GLU A 218 18.84 13.62 1.99
C GLU A 218 18.57 15.12 1.81
N LEU A 219 17.61 15.68 2.56
CA LEU A 219 17.31 17.10 2.53
C LEU A 219 18.50 17.94 3.04
N SER A 220 19.21 17.48 4.08
CA SER A 220 20.42 18.16 4.58
C SER A 220 21.52 18.17 3.53
N LEU A 221 21.73 17.08 2.79
CA LEU A 221 22.73 17.00 1.72
C LEU A 221 22.42 17.95 0.55
N ILE A 222 21.15 18.15 0.20
CA ILE A 222 20.73 19.12 -0.82
C ILE A 222 21.16 20.53 -0.44
N HIS A 223 21.04 20.93 0.83
CA HIS A 223 21.47 22.24 1.30
C HIS A 223 23.00 22.40 1.37
N ILE A 224 23.75 21.32 1.51
CA ILE A 224 25.23 21.34 1.56
C ILE A 224 25.83 21.33 0.14
N SER A 225 25.18 20.69 -0.81
CA SER A 225 25.69 20.54 -2.19
C SER A 225 25.34 21.70 -3.13
N GLU A 226 24.49 22.64 -2.73
CA GLU A 226 24.40 23.91 -3.42
C GLU A 226 25.58 24.81 -3.00
N PRO A 227 26.62 25.00 -3.84
CA PRO A 227 27.64 25.99 -3.52
C PRO A 227 26.92 27.32 -3.51
N THR A 228 26.79 27.93 -2.35
CA THR A 228 26.47 29.35 -2.23
C THR A 228 27.56 30.08 -3.01
N ARG A 229 27.37 30.33 -4.29
CA ARG A 229 28.13 31.33 -5.00
C ARG A 229 27.78 32.65 -4.33
N LEU A 230 28.59 33.00 -3.35
CA LEU A 230 28.72 34.37 -2.93
C LEU A 230 29.00 35.15 -4.20
N LEU A 231 28.00 35.81 -4.71
CA LEU A 231 28.20 36.89 -5.69
C LEU A 231 29.02 37.91 -4.94
N SER A 232 30.35 37.86 -5.14
CA SER A 232 31.21 38.98 -4.85
C SER A 232 30.81 40.05 -5.83
N ILE A 233 29.98 40.98 -5.39
CA ILE A 233 29.74 42.25 -6.06
C ILE A 233 30.99 43.08 -5.75
N SER A 234 31.89 43.12 -6.68
CA SER A 234 32.94 44.15 -6.77
C SER A 234 32.48 45.19 -7.74
#